data_1ab27449576cd8ef84b2763e5a5814bb
#
_entry.id   1ab27449576cd8ef84b2763e5a5814bb
#
_cell.length_a   1.000
_cell.length_b   1.000
_cell.length_c   1.000
_cell.angle_alpha   90.00
_cell.angle_beta   90.00
_cell.angle_gamma   90.00
#
_symmetry.space_group_name_H-M   'P 1'
#
loop_
_entity.id
_entity.type
_entity.pdbx_description
1 polymer ?
#
loop_
_entity_poly.entity_id
_entity_poly.type
_entity_poly.pdbx_seq_one_letter_code
_entity_poly.pdbx_strand_id
1 'polypeptide(L)'
;NFMKYVNLCSARCREITPDKKTLIAPYGTNLTLTNSKYIDALASLDVDFIAYQDEIGVKKTRVWQSERIFERLKKAHDKAGRAALWADIELFKFEGMVYKSALLPADFKRIERQIANVAPYADKIIGYQYIGLMNPEDSGSFAGHESSAELYRQYAEYLKK
;
A
#
# COMPACT_ATOMS: atom_id res chain seq x y z
N ASN A 1 -1.66 -7.63 -21.98
CA ASN A 1 -1.14 -6.26 -21.83
C ASN A 1 -1.91 -5.55 -20.70
N PHE A 2 -1.42 -5.70 -19.47
CA PHE A 2 -2.03 -5.20 -18.23
C PHE A 2 -2.43 -3.71 -18.30
N MET A 3 -1.52 -2.82 -18.70
CA MET A 3 -1.75 -1.37 -18.76
C MET A 3 -2.94 -1.01 -19.66
N LYS A 4 -3.06 -1.68 -20.81
CA LYS A 4 -4.18 -1.47 -21.73
C LYS A 4 -5.51 -1.84 -21.08
N TYR A 5 -5.57 -2.95 -20.35
CA TYR A 5 -6.80 -3.37 -19.68
C TYR A 5 -7.19 -2.44 -18.55
N VAL A 6 -6.22 -1.97 -17.74
CA VAL A 6 -6.49 -1.00 -16.67
C VAL A 6 -7.10 0.27 -17.26
N ASN A 7 -6.50 0.85 -18.30
CA ASN A 7 -7.03 2.05 -18.94
C ASN A 7 -8.43 1.84 -19.54
N LEU A 8 -8.68 0.68 -20.16
CA LEU A 8 -10.00 0.34 -20.70
C LEU A 8 -11.05 0.23 -19.59
N CYS A 9 -10.72 -0.46 -18.49
CA CYS A 9 -11.62 -0.58 -17.34
C CYS A 9 -11.88 0.79 -16.69
N SER A 10 -10.87 1.62 -16.53
CA SER A 10 -11.02 2.98 -15.97
C SER A 10 -11.93 3.84 -16.86
N ALA A 11 -11.71 3.83 -18.17
CA ALA A 11 -12.59 4.54 -19.10
C ALA A 11 -14.03 4.06 -19.00
N ARG A 12 -14.26 2.75 -18.92
CA ARG A 12 -15.60 2.19 -18.80
C ARG A 12 -16.26 2.54 -17.45
N CYS A 13 -15.50 2.56 -16.37
CA CYS A 13 -16.01 3.02 -15.07
C CYS A 13 -16.50 4.47 -15.15
N ARG A 14 -15.74 5.37 -15.78
CA ARG A 14 -16.16 6.77 -15.94
C ARG A 14 -17.40 6.94 -16.80
N GLU A 15 -17.60 6.10 -17.80
CA GLU A 15 -18.84 6.11 -18.61
C GLU A 15 -20.07 5.72 -17.79
N ILE A 16 -19.94 4.71 -16.89
CA ILE A 16 -21.05 4.17 -16.11
C ILE A 16 -21.31 5.01 -14.85
N THR A 17 -20.23 5.47 -14.21
CA THR A 17 -20.26 6.21 -12.93
C THR A 17 -19.31 7.39 -12.97
N PRO A 18 -19.65 8.49 -13.68
CA PRO A 18 -18.74 9.62 -13.93
C PRO A 18 -18.35 10.39 -12.67
N ASP A 19 -19.12 10.27 -11.59
CA ASP A 19 -18.87 10.86 -10.28
C ASP A 19 -17.92 10.05 -9.41
N LYS A 20 -17.57 8.83 -9.81
CA LYS A 20 -16.70 7.93 -9.04
C LYS A 20 -15.25 8.00 -9.50
N LYS A 21 -14.35 7.77 -8.56
CA LYS A 21 -12.90 7.74 -8.80
C LYS A 21 -12.41 6.30 -8.92
N THR A 22 -11.40 6.12 -9.75
CA THR A 22 -10.76 4.83 -9.99
C THR A 22 -9.47 4.70 -9.21
N LEU A 23 -9.26 3.54 -8.58
CA LEU A 23 -8.04 3.22 -7.83
C LEU A 23 -7.51 1.85 -8.26
N ILE A 24 -6.21 1.73 -8.34
CA ILE A 24 -5.52 0.44 -8.45
C ILE A 24 -4.48 0.30 -7.34
N ALA A 25 -4.26 -0.94 -6.88
CA ALA A 25 -3.20 -1.28 -5.93
C ALA A 25 -2.24 -2.30 -6.58
N PRO A 26 -1.23 -1.83 -7.34
CA PRO A 26 -0.35 -2.72 -8.08
C PRO A 26 0.62 -3.44 -7.13
N TYR A 27 0.92 -4.69 -7.48
CA TYR A 27 1.97 -5.50 -6.92
C TYR A 27 3.27 -5.33 -7.71
N GLY A 28 4.42 -5.67 -7.12
CA GLY A 28 5.71 -5.56 -7.80
C GLY A 28 6.40 -4.21 -7.58
N THR A 29 6.08 -3.52 -6.51
CA THR A 29 6.70 -2.23 -6.13
C THR A 29 8.22 -2.36 -5.94
N ASN A 30 8.71 -3.54 -5.55
CA ASN A 30 10.14 -3.84 -5.49
C ASN A 30 10.86 -3.68 -6.83
N LEU A 31 10.17 -3.82 -7.97
CA LEU A 31 10.72 -3.60 -9.31
C LEU A 31 11.13 -2.13 -9.55
N THR A 32 10.61 -1.21 -8.73
CA THR A 32 10.99 0.21 -8.74
C THR A 32 12.50 0.40 -8.64
N LEU A 33 13.20 -0.48 -7.96
CA LEU A 33 14.65 -0.39 -7.77
C LEU A 33 15.45 -0.77 -9.03
N THR A 34 14.88 -1.54 -9.93
CA THR A 34 15.59 -2.15 -11.08
C THR A 34 14.97 -1.85 -12.44
N ASN A 35 13.71 -1.44 -12.50
CA ASN A 35 12.97 -1.28 -13.76
C ASN A 35 12.22 0.06 -13.83
N SER A 36 12.90 1.11 -14.30
CA SER A 36 12.29 2.44 -14.48
C SER A 36 11.15 2.45 -15.51
N LYS A 37 11.25 1.65 -16.60
CA LYS A 37 10.20 1.58 -17.63
C LYS A 37 8.88 1.05 -17.07
N TYR A 38 8.95 0.12 -16.11
CA TYR A 38 7.76 -0.39 -15.43
C TYR A 38 7.08 0.70 -14.59
N ILE A 39 7.87 1.48 -13.87
CA ILE A 39 7.37 2.58 -13.04
C ILE A 39 6.75 3.67 -13.90
N ASP A 40 7.45 4.11 -14.94
CA ASP A 40 6.96 5.14 -15.87
C ASP A 40 5.63 4.68 -16.52
N ALA A 41 5.51 3.40 -16.87
CA ALA A 41 4.28 2.83 -17.42
C ALA A 41 3.12 2.82 -16.41
N LEU A 42 3.38 2.47 -15.13
CA LEU A 42 2.37 2.54 -14.07
C LEU A 42 1.93 3.97 -13.80
N ALA A 43 2.87 4.89 -13.62
CA ALA A 43 2.58 6.30 -13.35
C ALA A 43 1.79 6.98 -14.49
N SER A 44 1.88 6.43 -15.72
CA SER A 44 1.16 6.92 -16.89
C SER A 44 -0.24 6.33 -17.06
N LEU A 45 -0.71 5.47 -16.17
CA LEU A 45 -2.05 4.88 -16.24
C LEU A 45 -3.14 5.96 -16.13
N ASP A 46 -4.23 5.74 -16.83
CA ASP A 46 -5.40 6.62 -16.82
C ASP A 46 -6.36 6.23 -15.71
N VAL A 47 -5.91 6.39 -14.47
CA VAL A 47 -6.66 6.20 -13.22
C VAL A 47 -6.50 7.43 -12.34
N ASP A 48 -7.37 7.58 -11.32
CA ASP A 48 -7.30 8.70 -10.39
C ASP A 48 -6.24 8.48 -9.29
N PHE A 49 -6.11 7.25 -8.79
CA PHE A 49 -5.20 6.89 -7.70
C PHE A 49 -4.44 5.60 -7.99
N ILE A 50 -3.18 5.57 -7.59
CA ILE A 50 -2.37 4.35 -7.59
C ILE A 50 -1.80 4.16 -6.18
N ALA A 51 -2.29 3.14 -5.46
CA ALA A 51 -1.85 2.77 -4.13
C ALA A 51 -0.80 1.64 -4.21
N TYR A 52 0.47 2.01 -4.20
CA TYR A 52 1.55 1.02 -4.31
C TYR A 52 1.71 0.25 -3.00
N GLN A 53 1.59 -1.08 -3.08
CA GLN A 53 1.88 -1.97 -1.96
C GLN A 53 3.37 -1.92 -1.64
N ASP A 54 3.74 -1.71 -0.38
CA ASP A 54 5.15 -1.60 0.02
C ASP A 54 5.89 -2.94 0.05
N GLU A 55 5.16 -4.06 0.02
CA GLU A 55 5.65 -5.44 -0.06
C GLU A 55 6.64 -5.83 1.07
N ILE A 56 6.55 -5.17 2.21
CA ILE A 56 7.42 -5.43 3.37
C ILE A 56 6.95 -6.66 4.16
N GLY A 57 5.65 -6.81 4.36
CA GLY A 57 5.05 -7.97 5.02
C GLY A 57 5.32 -9.27 4.27
N VAL A 58 5.30 -9.23 2.94
CA VAL A 58 5.65 -10.37 2.06
C VAL A 58 7.17 -10.51 1.83
N LYS A 59 7.99 -9.71 2.52
CA LYS A 59 9.47 -9.79 2.49
C LYS A 59 10.11 -9.58 1.10
N LYS A 60 9.42 -8.94 0.15
CA LYS A 60 9.99 -8.57 -1.16
C LYS A 60 10.78 -7.28 -1.10
N THR A 61 10.43 -6.38 -0.18
CA THR A 61 11.18 -5.17 0.14
C THR A 61 11.61 -5.17 1.59
N ARG A 62 12.54 -4.29 1.93
CA ARG A 62 12.96 -4.02 3.30
C ARG A 62 12.50 -2.63 3.71
N VAL A 63 12.23 -2.44 5.01
CA VAL A 63 11.77 -1.14 5.54
C VAL A 63 12.70 0.00 5.10
N TRP A 64 14.02 -0.19 5.16
CA TRP A 64 14.99 0.82 4.75
C TRP A 64 15.03 1.13 3.24
N GLN A 65 14.37 0.30 2.40
CA GLN A 65 14.26 0.52 0.96
C GLN A 65 13.04 1.36 0.58
N SER A 66 12.00 1.39 1.44
CA SER A 66 10.72 2.01 1.12
C SER A 66 10.84 3.49 0.80
N GLU A 67 11.66 4.25 1.54
CA GLU A 67 11.93 5.65 1.25
C GLU A 67 12.43 5.86 -0.19
N ARG A 68 13.50 5.16 -0.57
CA ARG A 68 14.07 5.24 -1.92
C ARG A 68 13.10 4.79 -3.01
N ILE A 69 12.26 3.80 -2.71
CA ILE A 69 11.23 3.30 -3.62
C ILE A 69 10.20 4.42 -3.87
N PHE A 70 9.65 4.99 -2.81
CA PHE A 70 8.62 6.02 -2.93
C PHE A 70 9.15 7.35 -3.48
N GLU A 71 10.41 7.70 -3.22
CA GLU A 71 11.09 8.82 -3.91
C GLU A 71 11.09 8.63 -5.43
N ARG A 72 11.40 7.41 -5.91
CA ARG A 72 11.41 7.11 -7.34
C ARG A 72 10.01 7.12 -7.94
N LEU A 73 9.01 6.56 -7.22
CA LEU A 73 7.61 6.62 -7.62
C LEU A 73 7.14 8.07 -7.74
N LYS A 74 7.45 8.90 -6.75
CA LYS A 74 7.10 10.34 -6.77
C LYS A 74 7.66 11.04 -8.03
N LYS A 75 8.93 10.83 -8.34
CA LYS A 75 9.55 11.39 -9.55
C LYS A 75 8.84 10.95 -10.84
N ALA A 76 8.42 9.69 -10.93
CA ALA A 76 7.69 9.18 -12.08
C ALA A 76 6.28 9.77 -12.17
N HIS A 77 5.56 9.89 -11.04
CA HIS A 77 4.25 10.52 -10.97
C HIS A 77 4.29 12.00 -11.31
N ASP A 78 5.27 12.76 -10.80
CA ASP A 78 5.46 14.17 -11.13
C ASP A 78 5.70 14.37 -12.63
N LYS A 79 6.48 13.49 -13.24
CA LYS A 79 6.74 13.49 -14.69
C LYS A 79 5.48 13.15 -15.49
N ALA A 80 4.68 12.19 -15.03
CA ALA A 80 3.47 11.75 -15.72
C ALA A 80 2.31 12.75 -15.59
N GLY A 81 2.21 13.44 -14.44
CA GLY A 81 1.19 14.45 -14.15
C GLY A 81 -0.25 13.91 -14.18
N ARG A 82 -0.45 12.66 -13.74
CA ARG A 82 -1.76 11.98 -13.84
C ARG A 82 -2.30 11.54 -12.48
N ALA A 83 -2.21 10.25 -12.19
CA ALA A 83 -2.74 9.67 -10.96
C ALA A 83 -2.06 10.22 -9.70
N ALA A 84 -2.82 10.41 -8.62
CA ALA A 84 -2.23 10.68 -7.31
C ALA A 84 -1.51 9.45 -6.76
N LEU A 85 -0.37 9.65 -6.14
CA LEU A 85 0.47 8.60 -5.57
C LEU A 85 0.02 8.28 -4.14
N TRP A 86 -0.48 7.07 -3.91
CA TRP A 86 -0.77 6.57 -2.58
C TRP A 86 0.19 5.46 -2.18
N ALA A 87 0.45 5.34 -0.88
CA ALA A 87 1.16 4.22 -0.30
C ALA A 87 0.16 3.25 0.34
N ASP A 88 0.27 1.96 0.04
CA ASP A 88 -0.47 0.88 0.69
C ASP A 88 0.52 0.07 1.51
N ILE A 89 0.57 0.33 2.82
CA ILE A 89 1.52 -0.31 3.73
C ILE A 89 0.97 -1.60 4.30
N GLU A 90 1.78 -2.67 4.27
CA GLU A 90 1.39 -3.97 4.79
C GLU A 90 1.49 -4.02 6.32
N LEU A 91 0.34 -4.20 7.00
CA LEU A 91 0.22 -4.24 8.46
C LEU A 91 0.51 -5.62 9.06
N PHE A 92 0.93 -6.59 8.25
CA PHE A 92 1.16 -7.97 8.64
C PHE A 92 2.61 -8.41 8.46
N LYS A 93 2.93 -9.51 9.09
CA LYS A 93 4.13 -10.33 8.82
C LYS A 93 3.72 -11.80 8.73
N PHE A 94 4.46 -12.60 7.96
CA PHE A 94 4.32 -14.05 8.03
C PHE A 94 5.06 -14.59 9.25
N GLU A 95 4.42 -15.48 10.01
CA GLU A 95 5.01 -16.18 11.14
C GLU A 95 6.28 -16.94 10.72
N GLY A 96 6.21 -17.61 9.57
CA GLY A 96 7.30 -18.39 9.00
C GLY A 96 7.50 -18.12 7.51
N MET A 97 7.34 -19.17 6.70
CA MET A 97 7.51 -19.07 5.25
C MET A 97 6.39 -18.27 4.61
N VAL A 98 6.76 -17.31 3.76
CA VAL A 98 5.83 -16.45 3.01
C VAL A 98 4.86 -17.31 2.20
N TYR A 99 3.57 -16.99 2.30
CA TYR A 99 2.44 -17.70 1.70
C TYR A 99 2.21 -19.16 2.19
N LYS A 100 2.97 -19.64 3.19
CA LYS A 100 2.84 -21.01 3.73
C LYS A 100 2.70 -21.05 5.26
N SER A 101 2.61 -19.91 5.90
CA SER A 101 2.39 -19.78 7.34
C SER A 101 1.32 -18.74 7.65
N ALA A 102 0.90 -18.66 8.91
CA ALA A 102 -0.10 -17.69 9.34
C ALA A 102 0.37 -16.25 9.14
N LEU A 103 -0.59 -15.37 8.92
CA LEU A 103 -0.39 -13.92 8.98
C LEU A 103 -0.55 -13.46 10.42
N LEU A 104 0.43 -12.74 10.90
CA LEU A 104 0.43 -12.10 12.22
C LEU A 104 0.42 -10.58 12.05
N PRO A 105 -0.11 -9.84 13.04
CA PRO A 105 0.06 -8.39 13.10
C PRO A 105 1.54 -8.02 13.05
N ALA A 106 1.85 -6.95 12.35
CA ALA A 106 3.19 -6.40 12.34
C ALA A 106 3.50 -5.67 13.65
N ASP A 107 4.77 -5.57 14.01
CA ASP A 107 5.20 -4.75 15.12
C ASP A 107 4.94 -3.27 14.81
N PHE A 108 4.33 -2.53 15.75
CA PHE A 108 3.97 -1.13 15.52
C PHE A 108 5.17 -0.25 15.13
N LYS A 109 6.34 -0.46 15.74
CA LYS A 109 7.58 0.25 15.37
C LYS A 109 7.97 0.07 13.91
N ARG A 110 7.64 -1.09 13.31
CA ARG A 110 7.85 -1.31 11.88
C ARG A 110 6.89 -0.45 11.07
N ILE A 111 5.60 -0.44 11.44
CA ILE A 111 4.56 0.36 10.77
C ILE A 111 4.87 1.85 10.87
N GLU A 112 5.21 2.35 12.05
CA GLU A 112 5.63 3.74 12.26
C GLU A 112 6.77 4.14 11.32
N ARG A 113 7.76 3.26 11.17
CA ARG A 113 8.88 3.48 10.24
C ARG A 113 8.47 3.42 8.77
N GLN A 114 7.55 2.51 8.39
CA GLN A 114 6.97 2.47 7.05
C GLN A 114 6.27 3.79 6.73
N ILE A 115 5.42 4.28 7.63
CA ILE A 115 4.72 5.57 7.49
C ILE A 115 5.73 6.71 7.32
N ALA A 116 6.71 6.82 8.21
CA ALA A 116 7.72 7.88 8.17
C ALA A 116 8.50 7.91 6.84
N ASN A 117 8.82 6.73 6.30
CA ASN A 117 9.58 6.60 5.06
C ASN A 117 8.77 7.00 3.82
N VAL A 118 7.46 6.78 3.80
CA VAL A 118 6.64 7.02 2.60
C VAL A 118 5.90 8.36 2.64
N ALA A 119 5.65 8.91 3.84
CA ALA A 119 4.88 10.14 4.03
C ALA A 119 5.42 11.36 3.25
N PRO A 120 6.74 11.57 3.07
CA PRO A 120 7.23 12.70 2.29
C PRO A 120 6.89 12.63 0.79
N TYR A 121 6.49 11.48 0.29
CA TYR A 121 6.34 11.21 -1.14
C TYR A 121 4.91 10.88 -1.55
N ALA A 122 4.11 10.31 -0.65
CA ALA A 122 2.76 9.87 -0.95
C ALA A 122 1.71 10.93 -0.57
N ASP A 123 0.72 11.12 -1.45
CA ASP A 123 -0.41 12.01 -1.17
C ASP A 123 -1.36 11.44 -0.11
N LYS A 124 -1.36 10.12 0.05
CA LYS A 124 -2.13 9.39 1.06
C LYS A 124 -1.47 8.06 1.41
N ILE A 125 -1.63 7.66 2.67
CA ILE A 125 -1.21 6.35 3.17
C ILE A 125 -2.46 5.58 3.58
N ILE A 126 -2.58 4.35 3.10
CA ILE A 126 -3.59 3.36 3.51
C ILE A 126 -2.89 2.13 4.05
N GLY A 127 -3.59 1.31 4.80
CA GLY A 127 -3.02 0.10 5.40
C GLY A 127 -3.72 -1.18 4.95
N TYR A 128 -2.95 -2.16 4.51
CA TYR A 128 -3.42 -3.50 4.17
C TYR A 128 -2.93 -4.52 5.20
N GLN A 129 -3.78 -5.19 5.95
CA GLN A 129 -5.22 -5.01 6.03
C GLN A 129 -5.62 -4.77 7.49
N TYR A 130 -6.75 -4.11 7.70
CA TYR A 130 -7.28 -3.82 9.03
C TYR A 130 -7.89 -5.07 9.67
N ILE A 131 -8.84 -5.71 8.97
CA ILE A 131 -9.61 -6.86 9.49
C ILE A 131 -8.67 -8.04 9.79
N GLY A 132 -8.74 -8.55 11.02
CA GLY A 132 -7.97 -9.69 11.51
C GLY A 132 -6.54 -9.35 11.96
N LEU A 133 -6.03 -8.15 11.67
CA LEU A 133 -4.66 -7.74 11.99
C LEU A 133 -4.58 -6.50 12.89
N MET A 134 -5.58 -5.66 12.89
CA MET A 134 -5.63 -4.42 13.68
C MET A 134 -7.05 -4.11 14.14
N ASN A 135 -7.73 -5.07 14.75
CA ASN A 135 -9.08 -4.91 15.27
C ASN A 135 -9.07 -4.44 16.72
N PRO A 136 -10.03 -3.59 17.15
CA PRO A 136 -10.24 -3.35 18.59
C PRO A 136 -10.64 -4.63 19.32
N GLU A 137 -10.38 -4.67 20.62
CA GLU A 137 -10.55 -5.86 21.45
C GLU A 137 -11.99 -6.40 21.46
N ASP A 138 -12.96 -5.49 21.47
CA ASP A 138 -14.40 -5.76 21.54
C ASP A 138 -15.09 -5.75 20.17
N SER A 139 -14.34 -5.76 19.08
CA SER A 139 -14.95 -5.77 17.74
C SER A 139 -15.70 -7.07 17.52
N GLY A 140 -16.95 -6.98 17.05
CA GLY A 140 -17.73 -8.14 16.62
C GLY A 140 -17.19 -8.82 15.36
N SER A 141 -16.11 -8.29 14.79
CA SER A 141 -15.44 -8.83 13.60
C SER A 141 -14.41 -9.88 14.00
N PHE A 142 -14.08 -10.77 13.07
CA PHE A 142 -13.00 -11.74 13.26
C PHE A 142 -11.67 -11.02 13.61
N ALA A 143 -11.16 -11.31 14.80
CA ALA A 143 -9.99 -10.62 15.35
C ALA A 143 -8.64 -11.23 14.89
N GLY A 144 -8.64 -12.45 14.32
CA GLY A 144 -7.44 -13.12 13.88
C GLY A 144 -6.50 -13.51 15.01
N HIS A 145 -5.48 -12.72 15.24
CA HIS A 145 -4.47 -12.97 16.26
C HIS A 145 -4.68 -12.10 17.51
N GLU A 146 -4.32 -12.62 18.69
CA GLU A 146 -4.47 -11.92 19.99
C GLU A 146 -3.76 -10.55 20.04
N SER A 147 -2.66 -10.38 19.31
CA SER A 147 -1.94 -9.10 19.23
C SER A 147 -2.60 -8.05 18.34
N SER A 148 -3.74 -8.35 17.69
CA SER A 148 -4.46 -7.38 16.85
C SER A 148 -4.96 -6.17 17.63
N ALA A 149 -5.49 -6.39 18.84
CA ALA A 149 -5.98 -5.32 19.71
C ALA A 149 -4.84 -4.41 20.20
N GLU A 150 -3.68 -4.99 20.48
CA GLU A 150 -2.49 -4.20 20.86
C GLU A 150 -2.03 -3.31 19.72
N LEU A 151 -1.94 -3.86 18.51
CA LEU A 151 -1.59 -3.07 17.31
C LEU A 151 -2.60 -1.94 17.08
N TYR A 152 -3.90 -2.22 17.24
CA TYR A 152 -4.95 -1.21 17.14
C TYR A 152 -4.75 -0.07 18.14
N ARG A 153 -4.52 -0.38 19.43
CA ARG A 153 -4.28 0.63 20.47
C ARG A 153 -3.07 1.50 20.16
N GLN A 154 -1.95 0.90 19.79
CA GLN A 154 -0.72 1.62 19.45
C GLN A 154 -0.91 2.55 18.24
N TYR A 155 -1.62 2.08 17.23
CA TYR A 155 -1.93 2.88 16.05
C TYR A 155 -2.90 4.02 16.37
N ALA A 156 -3.94 3.76 17.16
CA ALA A 156 -4.88 4.80 17.60
C ALA A 156 -4.19 5.91 18.42
N GLU A 157 -3.26 5.56 19.28
CA GLU A 157 -2.44 6.55 20.02
C GLU A 157 -1.51 7.35 19.09
N TYR A 158 -0.96 6.72 18.08
CA TYR A 158 -0.13 7.39 17.07
C TYR A 158 -0.92 8.45 16.29
N LEU A 159 -2.18 8.19 15.96
CA LEU A 159 -3.03 9.13 15.21
C LEU A 159 -3.48 10.35 16.02
N LYS A 160 -3.29 10.35 17.33
CA LYS A 160 -3.60 11.50 18.21
C LYS A 160 -2.47 12.53 18.28
N LYS A 161 -1.30 12.20 17.77
CA LYS A 161 -0.11 13.08 17.74
C LYS A 161 -0.09 13.99 16.53
#